data_4356413795e4f36a5af65428ace473e4
#
_entry.id   4356413795e4f36a5af65428ace473e4
#
_cell.length_a   1.000
_cell.length_b   1.000
_cell.length_c   1.000
_cell.angle_alpha   90.00
_cell.angle_beta   90.00
_cell.angle_gamma   90.00
#
_symmetry.space_group_name_H-M   'P 1'
#
loop_
_entity.id
_entity.type
_entity.pdbx_description
1 polymer ?
#
loop_
_entity_poly.entity_id
_entity_poly.type
_entity_poly.pdbx_seq_one_letter_code
_entity_poly.pdbx_strand_id
1 'polypeptide(L)'
;YLNKFFFQIGLRSPETATYVGLVENTLLDFHSDKLDRYDRKSEAEFLNLVRKTREGLNAYGPENLRGQELLSWKIGAWLMDDMIRKMSFAHSSYRVNQIGGIMINTPQFLTDVHRIINEKSMERYIARLHEFARVIDEVKVRIMNDRDNGVVPPDFVINGALRGMRSFIDGGLNKNPLFSSLPRRLEKLDTMTEARKQELIEQAGHVIAAEIIPRYVGMIELFMSLLPLSDHTAGIWRIPQGEQIDAARLKSFT
;
A
#
# COMPACT_ATOMS: atom_id res chain seq x y z
N TYR A 1 -7.93 -0.85 -25.84
CA TYR A 1 -8.61 -0.06 -24.80
C TYR A 1 -8.15 -0.51 -23.40
N LEU A 2 -8.22 -1.79 -23.05
CA LEU A 2 -7.78 -2.33 -21.75
C LEU A 2 -6.30 -2.07 -21.46
N ASN A 3 -5.42 -2.14 -22.46
CA ASN A 3 -4.00 -1.77 -22.30
C ASN A 3 -3.84 -0.32 -21.80
N LYS A 4 -4.65 0.63 -22.29
CA LYS A 4 -4.62 2.00 -21.81
C LYS A 4 -4.98 2.07 -20.31
N PHE A 5 -5.99 1.33 -19.88
CA PHE A 5 -6.37 1.24 -18.47
C PHE A 5 -5.24 0.66 -17.61
N PHE A 6 -4.60 -0.42 -18.08
CA PHE A 6 -3.43 -1.00 -17.41
C PHE A 6 -2.29 0.01 -17.23
N PHE A 7 -1.96 0.76 -18.28
CA PHE A 7 -0.97 1.84 -18.17
C PHE A 7 -1.40 2.94 -17.20
N GLN A 8 -2.67 3.33 -17.21
CA GLN A 8 -3.19 4.34 -16.28
C GLN A 8 -3.10 3.87 -14.82
N ILE A 9 -3.33 2.58 -14.53
CA ILE A 9 -3.09 2.01 -13.20
C ILE A 9 -1.62 2.11 -12.84
N GLY A 10 -0.71 1.66 -13.70
CA GLY A 10 0.74 1.72 -13.47
C GLY A 10 1.25 3.13 -13.23
N LEU A 11 0.71 4.13 -13.97
CA LEU A 11 1.06 5.54 -13.76
C LEU A 11 0.55 6.10 -12.42
N ARG A 12 -0.51 5.54 -11.85
CA ARG A 12 -1.12 5.96 -10.57
C ARG A 12 -0.59 5.20 -9.36
N SER A 13 -0.05 4.01 -9.57
CA SER A 13 0.49 3.15 -8.51
C SER A 13 1.98 2.93 -8.71
N PRO A 14 2.83 3.79 -8.11
CA PRO A 14 4.27 3.62 -8.07
C PRO A 14 4.72 2.25 -7.58
N GLU A 15 4.01 1.68 -6.60
CA GLU A 15 4.30 0.36 -6.07
C GLU A 15 4.03 -0.73 -7.12
N THR A 16 2.86 -0.71 -7.79
CA THR A 16 2.54 -1.64 -8.88
C THR A 16 3.54 -1.50 -10.03
N ALA A 17 3.89 -0.28 -10.42
CA ALA A 17 4.89 -0.03 -11.47
C ALA A 17 6.25 -0.66 -11.12
N THR A 18 6.66 -0.61 -9.85
CA THR A 18 7.88 -1.26 -9.36
C THR A 18 7.77 -2.80 -9.37
N TYR A 19 6.62 -3.35 -8.94
CA TYR A 19 6.40 -4.81 -8.96
C TYR A 19 6.51 -5.40 -10.37
N VAL A 20 6.02 -4.68 -11.38
CA VAL A 20 6.10 -5.14 -12.78
C VAL A 20 7.38 -4.70 -13.49
N GLY A 21 8.26 -3.94 -12.82
CA GLY A 21 9.51 -3.44 -13.39
C GLY A 21 9.30 -2.42 -14.52
N LEU A 22 8.23 -1.63 -14.46
CA LEU A 22 7.88 -0.66 -15.50
C LEU A 22 8.86 0.51 -15.49
N VAL A 23 9.72 0.60 -16.51
CA VAL A 23 10.75 1.65 -16.73
C VAL A 23 11.67 1.91 -15.53
N GLU A 24 11.71 1.02 -14.55
CA GLU A 24 12.53 1.13 -13.35
C GLU A 24 14.01 1.28 -13.70
N ASN A 25 14.70 2.22 -13.04
CA ASN A 25 16.11 2.51 -13.26
C ASN A 25 16.50 2.94 -14.69
N THR A 26 15.54 3.38 -15.50
CA THR A 26 15.78 3.99 -16.81
C THR A 26 15.68 5.51 -16.74
N LEU A 27 15.91 6.19 -17.87
CA LEU A 27 15.68 7.65 -17.98
C LEU A 27 14.21 8.05 -17.86
N LEU A 28 13.30 7.10 -18.10
CA LEU A 28 11.85 7.31 -18.00
C LEU A 28 11.28 6.92 -16.64
N ASP A 29 12.11 6.57 -15.67
CA ASP A 29 11.68 6.17 -14.34
C ASP A 29 11.06 7.35 -13.57
N PHE A 30 9.75 7.35 -13.47
CA PHE A 30 8.95 8.39 -12.83
C PHE A 30 8.37 7.98 -11.47
N HIS A 31 8.62 6.73 -11.03
CA HIS A 31 7.88 6.13 -9.91
C HIS A 31 8.72 5.56 -8.78
N SER A 32 10.01 5.25 -9.03
CA SER A 32 10.84 4.51 -8.06
C SER A 32 11.23 5.32 -6.81
N ASP A 33 10.92 6.62 -6.79
CA ASP A 33 11.07 7.55 -5.66
C ASP A 33 9.77 7.74 -4.86
N LYS A 34 8.65 7.10 -5.27
CA LYS A 34 7.31 7.33 -4.72
C LYS A 34 6.69 6.05 -4.18
N LEU A 35 5.72 6.21 -3.29
CA LEU A 35 4.77 5.18 -2.85
C LEU A 35 3.35 5.55 -3.27
N ASP A 36 2.45 4.59 -3.20
CA ASP A 36 1.04 4.79 -3.47
C ASP A 36 0.44 5.79 -2.47
N ARG A 37 -0.69 6.36 -2.83
CA ARG A 37 -1.45 7.27 -1.98
C ARG A 37 -2.60 6.51 -1.31
N TYR A 38 -2.76 6.76 -0.02
CA TYR A 38 -3.75 6.09 0.81
C TYR A 38 -4.83 7.05 1.33
N ASP A 39 -4.86 8.30 0.83
CA ASP A 39 -5.89 9.29 1.17
C ASP A 39 -7.22 9.02 0.45
N ARG A 40 -8.32 9.57 1.00
CA ARG A 40 -9.67 9.39 0.44
C ARG A 40 -9.83 10.01 -0.95
N LYS A 41 -9.11 11.09 -1.26
CA LYS A 41 -9.18 11.75 -2.55
C LYS A 41 -8.63 10.84 -3.63
N SER A 42 -7.47 10.25 -3.41
CA SER A 42 -6.83 9.32 -4.34
C SER A 42 -7.69 8.07 -4.58
N GLU A 43 -8.34 7.54 -3.53
CA GLU A 43 -9.28 6.43 -3.64
C GLU A 43 -10.51 6.80 -4.50
N ALA A 44 -11.10 7.98 -4.27
CA ALA A 44 -12.23 8.47 -5.04
C ALA A 44 -11.87 8.73 -6.52
N GLU A 45 -10.69 9.28 -6.78
CA GLU A 45 -10.17 9.47 -8.14
C GLU A 45 -9.96 8.14 -8.85
N PHE A 46 -9.44 7.12 -8.14
CA PHE A 46 -9.26 5.80 -8.71
C PHE A 46 -10.61 5.15 -9.03
N LEU A 47 -11.57 5.20 -8.11
CA LEU A 47 -12.93 4.70 -8.36
C LEU A 47 -13.57 5.40 -9.59
N ASN A 48 -13.38 6.70 -9.73
CA ASN A 48 -13.87 7.45 -10.89
C ASN A 48 -13.19 7.01 -12.19
N LEU A 49 -11.88 6.74 -12.16
CA LEU A 49 -11.16 6.18 -13.31
C LEU A 49 -11.74 4.82 -13.71
N VAL A 50 -11.97 3.93 -12.74
CA VAL A 50 -12.56 2.60 -12.99
C VAL A 50 -13.95 2.72 -13.62
N ARG A 51 -14.82 3.60 -13.07
CA ARG A 51 -16.17 3.85 -13.61
C ARG A 51 -16.12 4.35 -15.05
N LYS A 52 -15.33 5.37 -15.33
CA LYS A 52 -15.16 5.89 -16.70
C LYS A 52 -14.62 4.85 -17.67
N THR A 53 -13.70 4.02 -17.21
CA THR A 53 -13.16 2.96 -18.05
C THR A 53 -14.20 1.88 -18.31
N ARG A 54 -15.00 1.51 -17.30
CA ARG A 54 -16.09 0.55 -17.44
C ARG A 54 -17.17 1.04 -18.41
N GLU A 55 -17.54 2.32 -18.33
CA GLU A 55 -18.47 2.97 -19.27
C GLU A 55 -17.92 2.94 -20.70
N GLY A 56 -16.65 3.33 -20.88
CA GLY A 56 -16.02 3.31 -22.20
C GLY A 56 -15.84 1.91 -22.78
N LEU A 57 -15.74 0.87 -21.93
CA LEU A 57 -15.69 -0.52 -22.38
C LEU A 57 -17.00 -0.96 -23.04
N ASN A 58 -18.15 -0.40 -22.61
CA ASN A 58 -19.46 -0.72 -23.19
C ASN A 58 -19.56 -0.29 -24.66
N ALA A 59 -18.81 0.75 -25.07
CA ALA A 59 -18.80 1.20 -26.48
C ALA A 59 -18.27 0.15 -27.46
N TYR A 60 -17.56 -0.87 -26.98
CA TYR A 60 -17.02 -1.95 -27.83
C TYR A 60 -18.00 -3.10 -28.07
N GLY A 61 -19.23 -3.07 -27.56
CA GLY A 61 -20.30 -4.02 -27.79
C GLY A 61 -19.84 -5.49 -27.84
N PRO A 62 -20.10 -6.32 -26.81
CA PRO A 62 -19.58 -7.69 -26.76
C PRO A 62 -20.10 -8.57 -27.91
N GLU A 63 -21.19 -8.20 -28.55
CA GLU A 63 -21.80 -8.88 -29.71
C GLU A 63 -20.88 -8.85 -30.95
N ASN A 64 -20.00 -7.85 -31.05
CA ASN A 64 -19.07 -7.69 -32.17
C ASN A 64 -17.72 -8.37 -31.93
N LEU A 65 -17.47 -8.85 -30.70
CA LEU A 65 -16.18 -9.45 -30.31
C LEU A 65 -16.25 -10.98 -30.40
N ARG A 66 -15.09 -11.61 -30.67
CA ARG A 66 -14.95 -13.07 -30.76
C ARG A 66 -13.66 -13.53 -30.07
N GLY A 67 -13.61 -14.80 -29.72
CA GLY A 67 -12.43 -15.46 -29.18
C GLY A 67 -11.81 -14.69 -28.00
N GLN A 68 -10.52 -14.42 -28.10
CA GLN A 68 -9.75 -13.76 -27.04
C GLN A 68 -10.22 -12.33 -26.75
N GLU A 69 -10.70 -11.61 -27.73
CA GLU A 69 -11.20 -10.24 -27.53
C GLU A 69 -12.46 -10.22 -26.67
N LEU A 70 -13.41 -11.13 -26.96
CA LEU A 70 -14.62 -11.30 -26.17
C LEU A 70 -14.30 -11.75 -24.74
N LEU A 71 -13.35 -12.68 -24.58
CA LEU A 71 -12.91 -13.12 -23.25
C LEU A 71 -12.28 -11.97 -22.46
N SER A 72 -11.38 -11.21 -23.06
CA SER A 72 -10.75 -10.05 -22.45
C SER A 72 -11.78 -8.97 -22.05
N TRP A 73 -12.79 -8.74 -22.90
CA TRP A 73 -13.88 -7.83 -22.62
C TRP A 73 -14.69 -8.29 -21.39
N LYS A 74 -15.09 -9.58 -21.33
CA LYS A 74 -15.85 -10.16 -20.21
C LYS A 74 -15.08 -10.07 -18.91
N ILE A 75 -13.80 -10.46 -18.90
CA ILE A 75 -12.93 -10.40 -17.72
C ILE A 75 -12.76 -8.94 -17.27
N GLY A 76 -12.47 -8.03 -18.21
CA GLY A 76 -12.31 -6.61 -17.91
C GLY A 76 -13.57 -5.98 -17.33
N ALA A 77 -14.73 -6.26 -17.93
CA ALA A 77 -16.02 -5.79 -17.45
C ALA A 77 -16.31 -6.30 -16.02
N TRP A 78 -16.19 -7.61 -15.82
CA TRP A 78 -16.40 -8.24 -14.52
C TRP A 78 -15.47 -7.66 -13.44
N LEU A 79 -14.17 -7.54 -13.75
CA LEU A 79 -13.17 -6.99 -12.82
C LEU A 79 -13.52 -5.55 -12.41
N MET A 80 -13.87 -4.70 -13.38
CA MET A 80 -14.24 -3.31 -13.10
C MET A 80 -15.55 -3.21 -12.31
N ASP A 81 -16.56 -4.01 -12.63
CA ASP A 81 -17.82 -4.06 -11.88
C ASP A 81 -17.58 -4.54 -10.44
N ASP A 82 -16.69 -5.50 -10.22
CA ASP A 82 -16.29 -5.97 -8.90
C ASP A 82 -15.55 -4.90 -8.10
N MET A 83 -14.59 -4.21 -8.74
CA MET A 83 -13.86 -3.09 -8.13
C MET A 83 -14.83 -1.96 -7.74
N ILE A 84 -15.72 -1.53 -8.63
CA ILE A 84 -16.72 -0.48 -8.35
C ILE A 84 -17.57 -0.87 -7.15
N ARG A 85 -18.08 -2.10 -7.12
CA ARG A 85 -18.91 -2.63 -6.05
C ARG A 85 -18.20 -2.60 -4.69
N LYS A 86 -16.95 -3.11 -4.64
CA LYS A 86 -16.17 -3.18 -3.39
C LYS A 86 -15.72 -1.81 -2.91
N MET A 87 -15.29 -0.94 -3.81
CA MET A 87 -14.80 0.40 -3.48
C MET A 87 -15.94 1.39 -3.14
N SER A 88 -17.19 1.02 -3.36
CA SER A 88 -18.35 1.85 -2.96
C SER A 88 -18.56 1.90 -1.45
N PHE A 89 -17.92 1.01 -0.69
CA PHE A 89 -17.99 0.98 0.76
C PHE A 89 -16.80 1.70 1.38
N ALA A 90 -17.07 2.79 2.10
CA ALA A 90 -16.02 3.63 2.70
C ALA A 90 -15.23 2.92 3.82
N HIS A 91 -15.87 1.97 4.53
CA HIS A 91 -15.36 1.30 5.72
C HIS A 91 -15.44 -0.22 5.57
N SER A 92 -14.85 -0.78 4.51
CA SER A 92 -15.02 -2.20 4.17
C SER A 92 -14.04 -3.15 4.87
N SER A 93 -12.98 -2.65 5.50
CA SER A 93 -11.96 -3.50 6.14
C SER A 93 -11.10 -2.71 7.14
N TYR A 94 -10.46 -3.43 8.05
CA TYR A 94 -9.44 -2.86 8.93
C TYR A 94 -8.15 -2.58 8.15
N ARG A 95 -7.68 -1.35 8.18
CA ARG A 95 -6.54 -0.87 7.35
C ARG A 95 -5.18 -1.37 7.81
N VAL A 96 -5.07 -1.68 9.09
CA VAL A 96 -3.88 -2.31 9.69
C VAL A 96 -4.36 -3.45 10.57
N ASN A 97 -3.76 -4.61 10.41
CA ASN A 97 -4.04 -5.82 11.19
C ASN A 97 -2.76 -6.63 11.38
N GLN A 98 -2.83 -7.80 12.02
CA GLN A 98 -1.68 -8.63 12.37
C GLN A 98 -1.00 -9.33 11.19
N ILE A 99 -1.62 -9.35 10.01
CA ILE A 99 -1.11 -10.07 8.83
C ILE A 99 -0.92 -9.16 7.60
N GLY A 100 -1.35 -7.90 7.67
CA GLY A 100 -1.27 -6.99 6.52
C GLY A 100 -1.50 -5.53 6.87
N GLY A 101 -1.50 -4.72 5.83
CA GLY A 101 -1.57 -3.27 5.92
C GLY A 101 -0.21 -2.61 5.80
N ILE A 102 -0.19 -1.28 5.69
CA ILE A 102 1.03 -0.53 5.35
C ILE A 102 2.17 -0.69 6.36
N MET A 103 1.83 -0.98 7.63
CA MET A 103 2.84 -1.17 8.69
C MET A 103 3.67 -2.46 8.51
N ILE A 104 3.22 -3.38 7.67
CA ILE A 104 3.91 -4.63 7.34
C ILE A 104 4.34 -4.63 5.86
N ASN A 105 3.40 -4.32 4.96
CA ASN A 105 3.62 -4.46 3.52
C ASN A 105 4.64 -3.44 2.98
N THR A 106 4.61 -2.19 3.47
CA THR A 106 5.54 -1.17 2.97
C THR A 106 7.00 -1.42 3.39
N PRO A 107 7.32 -1.80 4.66
CA PRO A 107 8.66 -2.27 5.00
C PRO A 107 9.13 -3.44 4.14
N GLN A 108 8.30 -4.46 3.91
CA GLN A 108 8.64 -5.59 3.04
C GLN A 108 8.87 -5.15 1.60
N PHE A 109 8.02 -4.29 1.05
CA PHE A 109 8.20 -3.71 -0.27
C PHE A 109 9.54 -2.98 -0.40
N LEU A 110 9.92 -2.19 0.60
CA LEU A 110 11.17 -1.43 0.61
C LEU A 110 12.40 -2.33 0.75
N THR A 111 12.31 -3.46 1.47
CA THR A 111 13.43 -4.39 1.64
C THR A 111 13.56 -5.39 0.50
N ASP A 112 12.44 -5.90 -0.02
CA ASP A 112 12.44 -7.08 -0.88
C ASP A 112 12.18 -6.74 -2.36
N VAL A 113 11.42 -5.67 -2.64
CA VAL A 113 11.00 -5.32 -4.00
C VAL A 113 11.78 -4.13 -4.56
N HIS A 114 12.00 -3.07 -3.75
CA HIS A 114 12.80 -1.93 -4.18
C HIS A 114 14.25 -2.34 -4.41
N ARG A 115 14.73 -2.26 -5.65
CA ARG A 115 16.09 -2.65 -6.03
C ARG A 115 17.05 -1.48 -5.85
N ILE A 116 18.16 -1.73 -5.14
CA ILE A 116 19.29 -0.80 -5.05
C ILE A 116 20.41 -1.37 -5.95
N ILE A 117 20.60 -0.79 -7.12
CA ILE A 117 21.55 -1.25 -8.15
C ILE A 117 22.61 -0.19 -8.51
N ASN A 118 22.44 1.04 -8.07
CA ASN A 118 23.34 2.17 -8.26
C ASN A 118 23.03 3.28 -7.26
N GLU A 119 23.81 4.34 -7.27
CA GLU A 119 23.65 5.50 -6.38
C GLU A 119 22.22 6.11 -6.49
N LYS A 120 21.75 6.35 -7.70
CA LYS A 120 20.43 6.95 -7.95
C LYS A 120 19.29 6.10 -7.37
N SER A 121 19.38 4.78 -7.44
CA SER A 121 18.38 3.89 -6.84
C SER A 121 18.43 3.89 -5.31
N MET A 122 19.61 4.13 -4.72
CA MET A 122 19.72 4.34 -3.27
C MET A 122 19.12 5.69 -2.84
N GLU A 123 19.34 6.77 -3.60
CA GLU A 123 18.68 8.06 -3.36
C GLU A 123 17.15 7.94 -3.45
N ARG A 124 16.64 7.18 -4.41
CA ARG A 124 15.21 6.86 -4.53
C ARG A 124 14.69 6.03 -3.36
N TYR A 125 15.51 5.14 -2.81
CA TYR A 125 15.16 4.43 -1.59
C TYR A 125 14.95 5.41 -0.43
N ILE A 126 15.85 6.38 -0.27
CA ILE A 126 15.71 7.43 0.76
C ILE A 126 14.45 8.27 0.53
N ALA A 127 14.19 8.66 -0.71
CA ALA A 127 12.94 9.35 -1.05
C ALA A 127 11.70 8.54 -0.68
N ARG A 128 11.71 7.21 -0.90
CA ARG A 128 10.63 6.33 -0.46
C ARG A 128 10.51 6.18 1.06
N LEU A 129 11.58 6.35 1.82
CA LEU A 129 11.47 6.41 3.29
C LEU A 129 10.69 7.65 3.74
N HIS A 130 10.90 8.83 3.13
CA HIS A 130 10.07 10.02 3.36
C HIS A 130 8.61 9.79 2.95
N GLU A 131 8.40 9.17 1.79
CA GLU A 131 7.06 8.79 1.33
C GLU A 131 6.37 7.81 2.29
N PHE A 132 7.11 6.88 2.90
CA PHE A 132 6.56 5.97 3.90
C PHE A 132 6.06 6.71 5.14
N ALA A 133 6.81 7.72 5.59
CA ALA A 133 6.35 8.60 6.66
C ALA A 133 5.00 9.27 6.31
N ARG A 134 4.87 9.83 5.09
CA ARG A 134 3.61 10.38 4.57
C ARG A 134 2.48 9.35 4.57
N VAL A 135 2.75 8.13 4.07
CA VAL A 135 1.75 7.04 4.01
C VAL A 135 1.24 6.66 5.39
N ILE A 136 2.13 6.59 6.40
CA ILE A 136 1.71 6.32 7.79
C ILE A 136 0.74 7.40 8.27
N ASP A 137 1.03 8.68 8.01
CA ASP A 137 0.16 9.79 8.42
C ASP A 137 -1.20 9.73 7.70
N GLU A 138 -1.25 9.46 6.39
CA GLU A 138 -2.49 9.29 5.64
C GLU A 138 -3.35 8.17 6.23
N VAL A 139 -2.76 7.01 6.49
CA VAL A 139 -3.49 5.85 7.05
C VAL A 139 -3.91 6.09 8.49
N LYS A 140 -3.11 6.79 9.29
CA LYS A 140 -3.48 7.20 10.66
C LYS A 140 -4.77 8.03 10.66
N VAL A 141 -4.88 9.04 9.80
CA VAL A 141 -6.10 9.84 9.63
C VAL A 141 -7.29 8.96 9.25
N ARG A 142 -7.09 7.98 8.38
CA ARG A 142 -8.14 7.06 7.97
C ARG A 142 -8.62 6.14 9.10
N ILE A 143 -7.71 5.63 9.92
CA ILE A 143 -8.05 4.79 11.08
C ILE A 143 -8.83 5.61 12.12
N MET A 144 -8.44 6.86 12.36
CA MET A 144 -9.19 7.75 13.25
C MET A 144 -10.61 7.99 12.72
N ASN A 145 -10.76 8.23 11.43
CA ASN A 145 -12.08 8.37 10.82
C ASN A 145 -12.89 7.05 10.86
N ASP A 146 -12.27 5.91 10.66
CA ASP A 146 -12.91 4.60 10.78
C ASP A 146 -13.41 4.40 12.23
N ARG A 147 -12.60 4.70 13.25
CA ARG A 147 -12.99 4.68 14.68
C ARG A 147 -14.22 5.55 14.95
N ASP A 148 -14.20 6.79 14.46
CA ASP A 148 -15.28 7.77 14.67
C ASP A 148 -16.59 7.35 13.99
N ASN A 149 -16.52 6.44 13.04
CA ASN A 149 -17.66 5.78 12.38
C ASN A 149 -17.95 4.36 12.92
N GLY A 150 -17.45 4.02 14.10
CA GLY A 150 -17.71 2.74 14.77
C GLY A 150 -16.98 1.53 14.19
N VAL A 151 -15.99 1.74 13.32
CA VAL A 151 -15.16 0.67 12.74
C VAL A 151 -13.92 0.48 13.61
N VAL A 152 -14.04 -0.39 14.60
CA VAL A 152 -12.97 -0.75 15.53
C VAL A 152 -12.65 -2.23 15.37
N PRO A 153 -11.37 -2.60 15.14
CA PRO A 153 -10.99 -4.01 15.05
C PRO A 153 -11.22 -4.77 16.37
N PRO A 154 -11.45 -6.08 16.34
CA PRO A 154 -11.43 -6.91 17.54
C PRO A 154 -10.10 -6.79 18.30
N ASP A 155 -10.13 -7.00 19.61
CA ASP A 155 -8.98 -6.84 20.52
C ASP A 155 -7.77 -7.71 20.11
N PHE A 156 -8.00 -8.95 19.67
CA PHE A 156 -6.93 -9.83 19.21
C PHE A 156 -6.26 -9.33 17.91
N VAL A 157 -7.00 -8.64 17.03
CA VAL A 157 -6.45 -7.99 15.82
C VAL A 157 -5.60 -6.80 16.23
N ILE A 158 -6.11 -5.95 17.14
CA ILE A 158 -5.37 -4.80 17.70
C ILE A 158 -4.08 -5.28 18.37
N ASN A 159 -4.17 -6.27 19.26
CA ASN A 159 -3.02 -6.81 19.97
C ASN A 159 -2.00 -7.45 19.02
N GLY A 160 -2.46 -8.11 17.96
CA GLY A 160 -1.59 -8.66 16.91
C GLY A 160 -0.85 -7.56 16.16
N ALA A 161 -1.53 -6.50 15.74
CA ALA A 161 -0.92 -5.34 15.08
C ALA A 161 0.08 -4.62 16.01
N LEU A 162 -0.28 -4.43 17.29
CA LEU A 162 0.62 -3.84 18.29
C LEU A 162 1.92 -4.64 18.46
N ARG A 163 1.84 -5.98 18.51
CA ARG A 163 3.05 -6.82 18.56
C ARG A 163 3.94 -6.61 17.35
N GLY A 164 3.37 -6.60 16.14
CA GLY A 164 4.13 -6.38 14.91
C GLY A 164 4.80 -5.00 14.87
N MET A 165 4.06 -3.95 15.21
CA MET A 165 4.59 -2.58 15.22
C MET A 165 5.69 -2.39 16.28
N ARG A 166 5.51 -2.96 17.49
CA ARG A 166 6.53 -2.92 18.54
C ARG A 166 7.79 -3.66 18.11
N SER A 167 7.65 -4.87 17.55
CA SER A 167 8.78 -5.65 17.05
C SER A 167 9.57 -4.92 15.95
N PHE A 168 8.90 -4.12 15.12
CA PHE A 168 9.55 -3.34 14.06
C PHE A 168 10.46 -2.23 14.61
N ILE A 169 10.11 -1.61 15.75
CA ILE A 169 10.90 -0.54 16.37
C ILE A 169 11.77 -1.04 17.53
N ASP A 170 11.59 -2.29 17.97
CA ASP A 170 12.36 -2.87 19.06
C ASP A 170 13.84 -3.02 18.69
N GLY A 171 14.71 -2.58 19.58
CA GLY A 171 16.16 -2.55 19.36
C GLY A 171 16.65 -1.36 18.53
N GLY A 172 15.78 -0.39 18.26
CA GLY A 172 16.11 0.89 17.63
C GLY A 172 16.59 0.76 16.19
N LEU A 173 17.29 1.80 15.72
CA LEU A 173 17.72 1.92 14.33
C LEU A 173 18.54 0.72 13.83
N ASN A 174 19.53 0.27 14.61
CA ASN A 174 20.46 -0.77 14.17
C ASN A 174 19.82 -2.14 13.90
N LYS A 175 18.70 -2.43 14.54
CA LYS A 175 17.93 -3.67 14.33
C LYS A 175 16.76 -3.49 13.37
N ASN A 176 16.45 -2.25 12.98
CA ASN A 176 15.35 -1.97 12.06
C ASN A 176 15.67 -2.56 10.67
N PRO A 177 14.79 -3.37 10.05
CA PRO A 177 15.08 -4.04 8.78
C PRO A 177 15.34 -3.07 7.63
N LEU A 178 14.71 -1.89 7.62
CA LEU A 178 14.95 -0.85 6.60
C LEU A 178 16.40 -0.34 6.65
N PHE A 179 17.02 -0.31 7.82
CA PHE A 179 18.40 0.14 8.01
C PHE A 179 19.39 -1.02 7.93
N SER A 180 19.17 -2.07 8.71
CA SER A 180 20.10 -3.19 8.87
C SER A 180 20.34 -3.99 7.58
N SER A 181 19.42 -3.91 6.61
CA SER A 181 19.59 -4.54 5.30
C SER A 181 20.53 -3.78 4.35
N LEU A 182 20.77 -2.47 4.58
CA LEU A 182 21.48 -1.60 3.64
C LEU A 182 22.94 -1.98 3.41
N PRO A 183 23.76 -2.28 4.43
CA PRO A 183 25.17 -2.64 4.19
C PRO A 183 25.30 -3.80 3.18
N ARG A 184 24.54 -4.89 3.38
CA ARG A 184 24.54 -6.04 2.47
C ARG A 184 24.03 -5.69 1.07
N ARG A 185 23.03 -4.79 0.96
CA ARG A 185 22.47 -4.38 -0.35
C ARG A 185 23.42 -3.51 -1.14
N LEU A 186 24.27 -2.73 -0.45
CA LEU A 186 25.25 -1.83 -1.06
C LEU A 186 26.62 -2.50 -1.28
N GLU A 187 26.91 -3.62 -0.63
CA GLU A 187 28.20 -4.32 -0.70
C GLU A 187 28.66 -4.58 -2.14
N LYS A 188 27.72 -4.99 -3.01
CA LYS A 188 28.00 -5.37 -4.40
C LYS A 188 27.99 -4.20 -5.39
N LEU A 189 27.90 -2.97 -4.93
CA LEU A 189 27.87 -1.79 -5.79
C LEU A 189 29.28 -1.19 -5.95
N ASP A 190 30.02 -1.69 -6.94
CA ASP A 190 31.39 -1.24 -7.22
C ASP A 190 31.45 0.18 -7.84
N THR A 191 30.29 0.72 -8.24
CA THR A 191 30.17 2.06 -8.85
C THR A 191 30.18 3.21 -7.85
N MET A 192 30.11 2.91 -6.55
CA MET A 192 30.16 3.91 -5.47
C MET A 192 31.37 3.72 -4.57
N THR A 193 31.96 4.83 -4.13
CA THR A 193 33.00 4.80 -3.09
C THR A 193 32.42 4.40 -1.74
N GLU A 194 33.21 3.78 -0.87
CA GLU A 194 32.76 3.40 0.48
C GLU A 194 32.29 4.62 1.30
N ALA A 195 32.98 5.77 1.14
CA ALA A 195 32.55 7.02 1.79
C ALA A 195 31.14 7.44 1.35
N ARG A 196 30.82 7.31 0.06
CA ARG A 196 29.48 7.65 -0.46
C ARG A 196 28.42 6.66 -0.02
N LYS A 197 28.74 5.36 0.02
CA LYS A 197 27.83 4.34 0.57
C LYS A 197 27.49 4.65 2.02
N GLN A 198 28.51 4.96 2.83
CA GLN A 198 28.33 5.28 4.24
C GLN A 198 27.47 6.54 4.44
N GLU A 199 27.71 7.60 3.67
CA GLU A 199 26.91 8.82 3.70
C GLU A 199 25.42 8.55 3.41
N LEU A 200 25.12 7.74 2.38
CA LEU A 200 23.74 7.40 2.02
C LEU A 200 23.07 6.48 3.06
N ILE A 201 23.82 5.58 3.69
CA ILE A 201 23.34 4.79 4.82
C ILE A 201 22.96 5.70 6.00
N GLU A 202 23.82 6.66 6.34
CA GLU A 202 23.56 7.62 7.42
C GLU A 202 22.34 8.50 7.13
N GLN A 203 22.19 8.98 5.90
CA GLN A 203 20.98 9.71 5.47
C GLN A 203 19.73 8.86 5.64
N ALA A 204 19.73 7.61 5.17
CA ALA A 204 18.61 6.69 5.36
C ALA A 204 18.32 6.45 6.85
N GLY A 205 19.36 6.24 7.65
CA GLY A 205 19.27 6.08 9.09
C GLY A 205 18.62 7.28 9.78
N HIS A 206 19.01 8.49 9.36
CA HIS A 206 18.39 9.72 9.88
C HIS A 206 16.89 9.79 9.61
N VAL A 207 16.47 9.50 8.37
CA VAL A 207 15.03 9.50 8.02
C VAL A 207 14.27 8.44 8.82
N ILE A 208 14.81 7.23 8.94
CA ILE A 208 14.16 6.16 9.71
C ILE A 208 14.00 6.57 11.18
N ALA A 209 15.05 7.09 11.79
CA ALA A 209 15.05 7.49 13.20
C ALA A 209 14.18 8.72 13.48
N ALA A 210 14.24 9.73 12.61
CA ALA A 210 13.55 11.00 12.82
C ALA A 210 12.10 11.02 12.33
N GLU A 211 11.75 10.21 11.34
CA GLU A 211 10.43 10.28 10.70
C GLU A 211 9.61 9.00 10.86
N ILE A 212 10.20 7.81 10.63
CA ILE A 212 9.46 6.55 10.62
C ILE A 212 9.22 6.03 12.03
N ILE A 213 10.26 5.91 12.85
CA ILE A 213 10.14 5.38 14.22
C ILE A 213 9.14 6.19 15.06
N PRO A 214 9.16 7.54 15.10
CA PRO A 214 8.17 8.32 15.85
C PRO A 214 6.74 8.11 15.36
N ARG A 215 6.54 7.90 14.06
CA ARG A 215 5.21 7.60 13.50
C ARG A 215 4.71 6.22 13.88
N TYR A 216 5.60 5.23 13.99
CA TYR A 216 5.25 3.92 14.55
C TYR A 216 4.81 4.05 16.01
N VAL A 217 5.53 4.84 16.83
CA VAL A 217 5.12 5.13 18.21
C VAL A 217 3.72 5.75 18.24
N GLY A 218 3.47 6.78 17.42
CA GLY A 218 2.14 7.41 17.35
C GLY A 218 1.04 6.50 16.81
N MET A 219 1.37 5.50 15.97
CA MET A 219 0.42 4.48 15.53
C MET A 219 0.15 3.46 16.64
N ILE A 220 1.16 3.06 17.40
CA ILE A 220 1.01 2.20 18.58
C ILE A 220 0.09 2.87 19.62
N GLU A 221 0.30 4.14 19.92
CA GLU A 221 -0.56 4.93 20.82
C GLU A 221 -2.01 4.96 20.32
N LEU A 222 -2.23 5.21 19.04
CA LEU A 222 -3.57 5.15 18.44
C LEU A 222 -4.20 3.77 18.65
N PHE A 223 -3.48 2.68 18.34
CA PHE A 223 -4.01 1.31 18.50
C PHE A 223 -4.28 0.95 19.96
N MET A 224 -3.46 1.42 20.90
CA MET A 224 -3.73 1.28 22.33
C MET A 224 -5.01 2.01 22.73
N SER A 225 -5.29 3.18 22.16
CA SER A 225 -6.52 3.93 22.43
C SER A 225 -7.79 3.28 21.87
N LEU A 226 -7.65 2.34 20.93
CA LEU A 226 -8.76 1.57 20.39
C LEU A 226 -9.17 0.39 21.29
N LEU A 227 -8.28 -0.14 22.13
CA LEU A 227 -8.55 -1.30 22.99
C LEU A 227 -9.79 -1.13 23.89
N PRO A 228 -9.99 0.01 24.59
CA PRO A 228 -11.19 0.21 25.41
C PRO A 228 -12.50 0.26 24.59
N LEU A 229 -12.43 0.50 23.28
CA LEU A 229 -13.55 0.55 22.36
C LEU A 229 -13.81 -0.79 21.66
N SER A 230 -12.95 -1.77 21.91
CA SER A 230 -12.95 -3.07 21.25
C SER A 230 -13.46 -4.17 22.16
N ASP A 231 -13.91 -5.26 21.56
CA ASP A 231 -14.23 -6.52 22.24
C ASP A 231 -13.61 -7.70 21.47
N HIS A 232 -13.81 -8.92 21.97
CA HIS A 232 -13.28 -10.14 21.35
C HIS A 232 -14.11 -10.66 20.17
N THR A 233 -15.23 -10.02 19.84
CA THR A 233 -16.15 -10.47 18.79
C THR A 233 -15.60 -10.13 17.41
N ALA A 234 -15.49 -11.10 16.53
CA ALA A 234 -15.13 -10.91 15.13
C ALA A 234 -16.34 -11.15 14.23
N GLY A 235 -16.47 -10.35 13.17
CA GLY A 235 -17.50 -10.56 12.15
C GLY A 235 -17.75 -9.30 11.32
N ILE A 236 -18.12 -9.52 10.06
CA ILE A 236 -18.37 -8.43 9.10
C ILE A 236 -19.56 -7.54 9.53
N TRP A 237 -20.51 -8.11 10.28
CA TRP A 237 -21.69 -7.39 10.80
C TRP A 237 -21.35 -6.27 11.78
N ARG A 238 -20.14 -6.24 12.32
CA ARG A 238 -19.64 -5.15 13.18
C ARG A 238 -19.27 -3.89 12.38
N ILE A 239 -19.04 -4.04 11.10
CA ILE A 239 -18.70 -2.93 10.20
C ILE A 239 -20.01 -2.33 9.68
N PRO A 240 -20.17 -0.99 9.64
CA PRO A 240 -21.32 -0.36 9.01
C PRO A 240 -21.53 -0.92 7.59
N GLN A 241 -22.78 -1.28 7.28
CA GLN A 241 -23.15 -1.96 6.01
C GLN A 241 -22.49 -3.35 5.83
N GLY A 242 -22.15 -4.05 6.94
CA GLY A 242 -21.46 -5.34 6.90
C GLY A 242 -22.14 -6.40 6.03
N GLU A 243 -23.48 -6.51 6.10
CA GLU A 243 -24.26 -7.42 5.26
C GLU A 243 -24.10 -7.11 3.76
N GLN A 244 -24.17 -5.83 3.39
CA GLN A 244 -23.99 -5.39 2.00
C GLN A 244 -22.57 -5.62 1.53
N ILE A 245 -21.58 -5.40 2.40
CA ILE A 245 -20.16 -5.66 2.12
C ILE A 245 -19.93 -7.15 1.90
N ASP A 246 -20.52 -8.01 2.73
CA ASP A 246 -20.41 -9.47 2.60
C ASP A 246 -21.04 -9.95 1.30
N ALA A 247 -22.28 -9.51 1.02
CA ALA A 247 -22.95 -9.81 -0.23
C ALA A 247 -22.14 -9.34 -1.47
N ALA A 248 -21.52 -8.16 -1.38
CA ALA A 248 -20.66 -7.65 -2.45
C ALA A 248 -19.40 -8.49 -2.65
N ARG A 249 -18.81 -9.03 -1.57
CA ARG A 249 -17.64 -9.92 -1.62
C ARG A 249 -18.02 -11.31 -2.18
N LEU A 250 -19.14 -11.87 -1.74
CA LEU A 250 -19.60 -13.17 -2.23
C LEU A 250 -19.84 -13.18 -3.75
N LYS A 251 -20.35 -12.09 -4.30
CA LYS A 251 -20.51 -11.92 -5.76
C LYS A 251 -19.20 -12.00 -6.57
N SER A 252 -18.04 -11.90 -5.92
CA SER A 252 -16.75 -12.08 -6.61
C SER A 252 -16.41 -13.56 -6.85
N PHE A 253 -17.12 -14.49 -6.19
CA PHE A 253 -16.90 -15.94 -6.30
C PHE A 253 -18.01 -16.65 -7.07
N THR A 254 -19.08 -15.95 -7.39
CA THR A 254 -20.25 -16.45 -8.14
C THR A 254 -20.42 -15.68 -9.46
#